data_a4d14a875a578ea3487850d5c0debead
#
_entry.id   a4d14a875a578ea3487850d5c0debead
#
_cell.length_a   1.000
_cell.length_b   1.000
_cell.length_c   1.000
_cell.angle_alpha   90.00
_cell.angle_beta   90.00
_cell.angle_gamma   90.00
#
_symmetry.space_group_name_H-M   'P 1'
#
loop_
_entity.id
_entity.type
_entity.pdbx_description
1 polymer ?
#
loop_
_entity_poly.entity_id
_entity_poly.type
_entity_poly.pdbx_seq_one_letter_code
_entity_poly.pdbx_strand_id
1 'polypeptide(L)'
;MSRHHMRVRKVALLGANGLVAQRFQQRLSKHPWFELVAVYGSPRTVGMELTELQWHLPESRPDLPELVVRSLDSIISDVDDFEIVFSALPSDVAREVEKKLAAEGCYVFSNASTHTEWMLMSHW
;
A
#
# COMPACT_ATOMS: atom_id res chain seq x y z
N MET A 1 28.76 7.75 1.69
CA MET A 1 27.82 8.27 1.82
C MET A 1 26.89 8.15 2.88
N SER A 2 26.50 9.17 3.33
CA SER A 2 25.73 9.18 4.51
C SER A 2 24.40 8.52 4.34
N ARG A 3 23.90 8.40 3.14
CA ARG A 3 22.61 7.86 3.02
C ARG A 3 22.54 6.40 3.28
N HIS A 4 23.62 5.74 3.46
CA HIS A 4 23.50 4.35 3.70
C HIS A 4 22.82 4.03 5.02
N HIS A 5 22.65 4.95 5.90
CA HIS A 5 21.87 4.65 7.06
C HIS A 5 20.43 5.12 6.93
N MET A 6 20.08 5.64 5.76
CA MET A 6 18.70 5.98 5.52
C MET A 6 18.04 4.81 4.83
N ARG A 7 17.89 3.75 5.53
CA ARG A 7 17.36 2.55 4.94
C ARG A 7 15.91 2.74 4.51
N VAL A 8 15.64 2.52 3.24
CA VAL A 8 14.29 2.61 2.70
C VAL A 8 13.56 1.31 3.00
N ARG A 9 12.36 1.41 3.54
CA ARG A 9 11.57 0.24 3.87
C ARG A 9 10.58 -0.05 2.78
N LYS A 10 10.42 -1.33 2.48
CA LYS A 10 9.54 -1.75 1.39
C LYS A 10 8.12 -1.92 1.91
N VAL A 11 7.17 -1.41 1.15
CA VAL A 11 5.78 -1.30 1.56
C VAL A 11 4.87 -2.00 0.55
N ALA A 12 3.90 -2.72 1.07
CA ALA A 12 2.80 -3.23 0.26
C ALA A 12 1.53 -2.44 0.59
N LEU A 13 0.69 -2.23 -0.41
CA LEU A 13 -0.56 -1.52 -0.23
C LEU A 13 -1.72 -2.46 -0.55
N LEU A 14 -2.67 -2.56 0.37
CA LEU A 14 -3.88 -3.34 0.14
C LEU A 14 -4.98 -2.40 -0.30
N GLY A 15 -5.39 -2.53 -1.55
CA GLY A 15 -6.34 -1.65 -2.19
C GLY A 15 -5.65 -0.90 -3.32
N ALA A 16 -6.29 -0.79 -4.45
CA ALA A 16 -5.67 -0.16 -5.60
C ALA A 16 -6.50 0.97 -6.18
N ASN A 17 -7.81 0.84 -6.15
CA ASN A 17 -8.68 1.71 -6.93
C ASN A 17 -9.51 2.69 -6.09
N GLY A 18 -9.65 2.48 -4.79
CA GLY A 18 -10.45 3.35 -3.96
C GLY A 18 -9.73 4.65 -3.63
N LEU A 19 -10.48 5.62 -3.14
CA LEU A 19 -9.93 6.93 -2.81
C LEU A 19 -8.83 6.85 -1.75
N VAL A 20 -9.06 6.04 -0.73
CA VAL A 20 -8.07 5.90 0.34
C VAL A 20 -6.80 5.25 -0.20
N ALA A 21 -6.97 4.21 -1.02
CA ALA A 21 -5.81 3.55 -1.62
C ALA A 21 -5.01 4.52 -2.47
N GLN A 22 -5.70 5.37 -3.22
CA GLN A 22 -5.00 6.33 -4.06
C GLN A 22 -4.34 7.42 -3.24
N ARG A 23 -4.91 7.79 -2.11
CA ARG A 23 -4.25 8.74 -1.22
C ARG A 23 -2.96 8.15 -0.66
N PHE A 24 -2.96 6.87 -0.32
CA PHE A 24 -1.73 6.20 0.07
C PHE A 24 -0.71 6.23 -1.06
N GLN A 25 -1.14 5.94 -2.28
CA GLN A 25 -0.23 5.98 -3.43
C GLN A 25 0.38 7.36 -3.60
N GLN A 26 -0.44 8.38 -3.45
CA GLN A 26 0.03 9.75 -3.57
C GLN A 26 1.08 10.07 -2.50
N ARG A 27 0.81 9.67 -1.27
CA ARG A 27 1.72 9.96 -0.17
C ARG A 27 3.01 9.16 -0.27
N LEU A 28 2.94 7.96 -0.82
CA LEU A 28 4.11 7.11 -0.90
C LEU A 28 4.98 7.40 -2.11
N SER A 29 4.46 8.09 -3.11
CA SER A 29 5.13 8.21 -4.39
C SER A 29 6.53 8.82 -4.31
N LYS A 30 6.76 9.72 -3.37
CA LYS A 30 8.07 10.34 -3.22
C LYS A 30 8.53 10.34 -1.78
N HIS A 31 8.07 9.35 -1.04
CA HIS A 31 8.40 9.29 0.37
C HIS A 31 9.87 8.87 0.55
N PRO A 32 10.63 9.59 1.34
CA PRO A 32 12.06 9.29 1.47
C PRO A 32 12.37 8.01 2.21
N TRP A 33 11.44 7.51 3.02
CA TRP A 33 11.69 6.34 3.84
C TRP A 33 10.93 5.09 3.42
N PHE A 34 9.94 5.23 2.57
CA PHE A 34 9.09 4.11 2.16
C PHE A 34 9.08 3.98 0.66
N GLU A 35 9.17 2.75 0.21
CA GLU A 35 9.11 2.45 -1.21
C GLU A 35 7.96 1.50 -1.46
N LEU A 36 7.01 1.87 -2.29
CA LEU A 36 5.89 1.02 -2.64
C LEU A 36 6.35 -0.04 -3.63
N VAL A 37 6.30 -1.30 -3.22
CA VAL A 37 6.80 -2.39 -4.06
C VAL A 37 5.72 -3.37 -4.48
N ALA A 38 4.54 -3.34 -3.87
CA ALA A 38 3.48 -4.27 -4.21
C ALA A 38 2.12 -3.64 -3.91
N VAL A 39 1.16 -3.88 -4.79
CA VAL A 39 -0.21 -3.41 -4.61
C VAL A 39 -1.13 -4.59 -4.84
N TYR A 40 -2.11 -4.75 -3.96
CA TYR A 40 -3.06 -5.83 -4.02
C TYR A 40 -4.46 -5.26 -4.15
N GLY A 41 -5.27 -5.81 -5.03
CA GLY A 41 -6.60 -5.27 -5.29
C GLY A 41 -7.65 -6.34 -5.48
N SER A 42 -8.83 -5.88 -5.83
CA SER A 42 -9.97 -6.77 -6.08
C SER A 42 -9.75 -7.53 -7.37
N PRO A 43 -10.52 -8.61 -7.58
CA PRO A 43 -10.41 -9.36 -8.83
C PRO A 43 -10.58 -8.49 -10.09
N ARG A 44 -11.31 -7.38 -9.98
CA ARG A 44 -11.50 -6.50 -11.13
C ARG A 44 -10.21 -5.81 -11.55
N THR A 45 -9.31 -5.57 -10.63
CA THR A 45 -8.11 -4.80 -10.91
C THR A 45 -6.86 -5.67 -11.02
N VAL A 46 -6.94 -6.92 -10.59
CA VAL A 46 -5.78 -7.82 -10.65
C VAL A 46 -5.30 -7.96 -12.10
N GLY A 47 -4.00 -7.81 -12.28
CA GLY A 47 -3.40 -7.90 -13.61
C GLY A 47 -3.28 -6.57 -14.33
N MET A 48 -3.91 -5.52 -13.82
CA MET A 48 -3.78 -4.20 -14.43
C MET A 48 -2.54 -3.50 -13.90
N GLU A 49 -1.95 -2.68 -14.75
CA GLU A 49 -0.86 -1.83 -14.29
C GLU A 49 -1.45 -0.76 -13.38
N LEU A 50 -0.73 -0.43 -12.32
CA LEU A 50 -1.20 0.57 -11.39
C LEU A 50 -1.52 1.89 -12.10
N THR A 51 -0.72 2.24 -13.09
CA THR A 51 -0.91 3.48 -13.82
C THR A 51 -2.07 3.44 -14.80
N GLU A 52 -2.64 2.26 -15.04
CA GLU A 52 -3.82 2.14 -15.91
C GLU A 52 -5.12 2.38 -15.19
N LEU A 53 -5.09 2.36 -13.87
CA LEU A 53 -6.31 2.55 -13.09
C LEU A 53 -6.73 4.00 -13.15
N GLN A 54 -8.05 4.23 -13.14
CA GLN A 54 -8.56 5.60 -13.19
C GLN A 54 -8.18 6.33 -11.90
N TRP A 55 -7.65 7.54 -12.06
CA TRP A 55 -7.26 8.35 -10.90
C TRP A 55 -8.45 9.16 -10.44
N HIS A 56 -8.83 9.00 -9.18
CA HIS A 56 -10.04 9.61 -8.64
C HIS A 56 -9.80 10.84 -7.78
N LEU A 57 -8.57 11.08 -7.40
CA LEU A 57 -8.26 12.23 -6.55
C LEU A 57 -8.23 13.50 -7.39
N PRO A 58 -8.54 14.65 -6.77
CA PRO A 58 -8.53 15.92 -7.52
C PRO A 58 -7.14 16.35 -7.96
N GLU A 59 -6.12 15.97 -7.22
CA GLU A 59 -4.76 16.29 -7.64
C GLU A 59 -4.32 15.37 -8.76
N SER A 60 -3.37 15.80 -9.56
CA SER A 60 -2.86 14.98 -10.64
C SER A 60 -2.19 13.71 -10.10
N ARG A 61 -2.28 12.66 -10.89
CA ARG A 61 -1.61 11.41 -10.51
C ARG A 61 -0.11 11.65 -10.41
N PRO A 62 0.51 11.25 -9.31
CA PRO A 62 1.97 11.37 -9.20
C PRO A 62 2.66 10.31 -10.04
N ASP A 63 3.97 10.39 -10.11
CA ASP A 63 4.74 9.35 -10.74
C ASP A 63 4.68 8.12 -9.85
N LEU A 64 4.08 7.07 -10.34
CA LEU A 64 3.94 5.83 -9.60
C LEU A 64 4.85 4.77 -10.19
N PRO A 65 5.32 3.83 -9.38
CA PRO A 65 6.14 2.75 -9.91
C PRO A 65 5.34 1.87 -10.86
N GLU A 66 6.04 1.19 -11.73
CA GLU A 66 5.39 0.28 -12.66
C GLU A 66 5.12 -1.02 -11.94
N LEU A 67 3.94 -1.12 -11.39
CA LEU A 67 3.53 -2.30 -10.64
C LEU A 67 2.24 -2.83 -11.21
N VAL A 68 2.13 -4.15 -11.23
CA VAL A 68 0.89 -4.82 -11.62
C VAL A 68 0.14 -5.17 -10.36
N VAL A 69 -1.16 -4.90 -10.35
CA VAL A 69 -1.99 -5.20 -9.19
C VAL A 69 -2.07 -6.71 -9.00
N ARG A 70 -1.78 -7.17 -7.79
CA ARG A 70 -1.75 -8.58 -7.44
C ARG A 70 -3.01 -9.00 -6.70
N SER A 71 -3.27 -10.30 -6.71
CA SER A 71 -4.40 -10.86 -5.97
C SER A 71 -4.06 -10.97 -4.49
N LEU A 72 -5.03 -10.68 -3.63
CA LEU A 72 -4.85 -10.88 -2.19
C LEU A 72 -4.56 -12.34 -1.85
N ASP A 73 -4.95 -13.27 -2.72
CA ASP A 73 -4.69 -14.68 -2.48
C ASP A 73 -3.21 -15.01 -2.45
N SER A 74 -2.38 -14.20 -3.07
CA SER A 74 -0.95 -14.46 -3.12
C SER A 74 -0.15 -13.73 -2.06
N ILE A 75 -0.81 -12.90 -1.24
CA ILE A 75 -0.06 -11.97 -0.39
C ILE A 75 0.82 -12.67 0.64
N ILE A 76 0.35 -13.78 1.19
CA ILE A 76 1.12 -14.46 2.23
C ILE A 76 2.41 -15.05 1.64
N SER A 77 2.36 -15.51 0.40
CA SER A 77 3.57 -16.04 -0.23
C SER A 77 4.54 -14.93 -0.62
N ASP A 78 4.10 -13.69 -0.62
CA ASP A 78 4.93 -12.55 -1.02
C ASP A 78 5.54 -11.80 0.16
N VAL A 79 5.37 -12.27 1.39
CA VAL A 79 5.73 -11.48 2.57
C VAL A 79 7.21 -11.16 2.68
N ASP A 80 8.05 -11.89 1.96
CA ASP A 80 9.47 -11.58 1.96
C ASP A 80 9.81 -10.35 1.11
N ASP A 81 8.86 -9.88 0.31
CA ASP A 81 9.10 -8.77 -0.59
C ASP A 81 8.92 -7.41 0.09
N PHE A 82 8.27 -7.40 1.24
CA PHE A 82 7.99 -6.15 1.94
C PHE A 82 7.95 -6.37 3.44
N GLU A 83 8.05 -5.30 4.20
CA GLU A 83 8.02 -5.41 5.65
C GLU A 83 6.89 -4.63 6.27
N ILE A 84 6.31 -3.69 5.55
CA ILE A 84 5.24 -2.83 6.04
C ILE A 84 4.05 -2.94 5.10
N VAL A 85 2.85 -2.99 5.67
CA VAL A 85 1.63 -3.08 4.89
C VAL A 85 0.70 -1.96 5.31
N PHE A 86 0.25 -1.18 4.34
CA PHE A 86 -0.81 -0.20 4.57
C PHE A 86 -2.09 -0.78 3.99
N SER A 87 -3.13 -0.88 4.81
CA SER A 87 -4.38 -1.49 4.39
C SER A 87 -5.47 -0.44 4.20
N ALA A 88 -5.99 -0.36 2.99
CA ALA A 88 -7.12 0.49 2.65
C ALA A 88 -8.36 -0.34 2.30
N LEU A 89 -8.41 -1.57 2.76
CA LEU A 89 -9.54 -2.45 2.48
C LEU A 89 -10.70 -2.18 3.44
N PRO A 90 -11.93 -2.52 3.05
CA PRO A 90 -13.04 -2.47 3.99
C PRO A 90 -12.75 -3.34 5.21
N SER A 91 -13.29 -2.95 6.36
CA SER A 91 -12.87 -3.58 7.61
C SER A 91 -13.17 -5.07 7.69
N ASP A 92 -14.25 -5.54 7.11
CA ASP A 92 -14.56 -6.96 7.17
C ASP A 92 -13.58 -7.81 6.36
N VAL A 93 -13.14 -7.29 5.21
CA VAL A 93 -12.13 -7.99 4.40
C VAL A 93 -10.76 -7.83 5.03
N ALA A 94 -10.49 -6.65 5.54
CA ALA A 94 -9.16 -6.33 6.06
C ALA A 94 -8.76 -7.18 7.24
N ARG A 95 -9.72 -7.44 8.12
CA ARG A 95 -9.41 -8.09 9.39
C ARG A 95 -8.71 -9.42 9.24
N GLU A 96 -9.21 -10.25 8.34
CA GLU A 96 -8.64 -11.57 8.14
C GLU A 96 -7.22 -11.48 7.57
N VAL A 97 -7.06 -10.66 6.55
CA VAL A 97 -5.77 -10.52 5.88
C VAL A 97 -4.74 -9.89 6.81
N GLU A 98 -5.16 -8.87 7.55
CA GLU A 98 -4.25 -8.16 8.44
C GLU A 98 -3.74 -9.07 9.56
N LYS A 99 -4.60 -9.94 10.08
CA LYS A 99 -4.17 -10.89 11.09
C LYS A 99 -3.11 -11.84 10.56
N LYS A 100 -3.32 -12.34 9.35
CA LYS A 100 -2.36 -13.26 8.75
C LYS A 100 -1.03 -12.58 8.50
N LEU A 101 -1.06 -11.35 8.04
CA LEU A 101 0.17 -10.61 7.77
C LEU A 101 0.92 -10.30 9.05
N ALA A 102 0.21 -9.93 10.10
CA ALA A 102 0.85 -9.67 11.37
C ALA A 102 1.49 -10.92 11.93
N ALA A 103 0.84 -12.08 11.73
CA ALA A 103 1.40 -13.34 12.17
C ALA A 103 2.68 -13.70 11.41
N GLU A 104 2.84 -13.18 10.20
CA GLU A 104 4.04 -13.39 9.42
C GLU A 104 5.15 -12.40 9.73
N GLY A 105 4.91 -11.50 10.66
CA GLY A 105 5.92 -10.55 11.07
C GLY A 105 5.88 -9.19 10.39
N CYS A 106 4.86 -8.93 9.57
CA CYS A 106 4.75 -7.64 8.92
C CYS A 106 4.18 -6.60 9.87
N TYR A 107 4.59 -5.35 9.68
CA TYR A 107 3.98 -4.24 10.39
C TYR A 107 2.78 -3.78 9.58
N VAL A 108 1.58 -3.89 10.15
CA VAL A 108 0.35 -3.59 9.43
C VAL A 108 -0.31 -2.35 9.99
N PHE A 109 -0.58 -1.39 9.11
CA PHE A 109 -1.28 -0.17 9.47
C PHE A 109 -2.61 -0.15 8.74
N SER A 110 -3.69 -0.22 9.49
CA SER A 110 -5.02 -0.33 8.91
C SER A 110 -5.74 1.00 8.93
N ASN A 111 -6.29 1.37 7.80
CA ASN A 111 -7.13 2.54 7.73
C ASN A 111 -8.53 2.25 8.23
N ALA A 112 -8.89 0.98 8.31
CA ALA A 112 -10.24 0.60 8.68
C ALA A 112 -10.59 0.97 10.11
N SER A 113 -9.62 0.92 11.01
CA SER A 113 -9.90 1.17 12.41
C SER A 113 -9.47 2.55 12.88
N THR A 114 -8.42 3.09 12.30
CA THR A 114 -7.90 4.36 12.78
C THR A 114 -8.11 5.47 11.79
N HIS A 115 -8.70 5.12 10.69
CA HIS A 115 -8.94 6.07 9.66
C HIS A 115 -7.70 6.84 9.27
N THR A 116 -7.79 8.10 9.08
CA THR A 116 -6.75 8.85 8.42
C THR A 116 -5.88 9.67 9.35
N GLU A 117 -6.05 9.48 10.64
CA GLU A 117 -5.33 10.33 11.57
C GLU A 117 -3.83 10.29 11.37
N TRP A 118 -3.25 9.11 11.26
CA TRP A 118 -1.83 9.00 11.05
C TRP A 118 -1.41 9.56 9.70
N MET A 119 -2.27 9.50 8.70
CA MET A 119 -1.99 10.08 7.41
C MET A 119 -1.90 11.60 7.49
N LEU A 120 -2.77 12.19 8.27
CA LEU A 120 -2.76 13.63 8.43
C LEU A 120 -1.53 14.09 9.17
N MET A 121 -1.07 13.29 10.12
CA MET A 121 0.10 13.66 10.89
C MET A 121 1.39 13.43 10.15
N SER A 122 1.36 12.63 9.12
CA SER A 122 2.57 12.32 8.41
C SER A 122 2.76 13.27 7.30
N HIS A 123 3.15 14.41 7.59
CA HIS A 123 3.36 15.35 6.53
C HIS A 123 4.65 15.07 5.84
N TRP A 124 5.04 13.90 5.79
CA TRP A 124 6.29 13.57 5.15
C TRP A 124 6.43 14.10 3.73
#